data_befb17d52cec884e5f6e417e221c9bdb
#
_entry.id   befb17d52cec884e5f6e417e221c9bdb
#
_cell.length_a   1.000
_cell.length_b   1.000
_cell.length_c   1.000
_cell.angle_alpha   90.00
_cell.angle_beta   90.00
_cell.angle_gamma   90.00
#
_symmetry.space_group_name_H-M   'P 1'
#
loop_
_entity.id
_entity.type
_entity.pdbx_description
1 polymer ?
#
loop_
_entity_poly.entity_id
_entity_poly.type
_entity_poly.pdbx_seq_one_letter_code
_entity_poly.pdbx_strand_id
1 'polypeptide(L)'
;MKRLLLPCVVALSYFSCSLKDNSSAIESYDYSFEIVDSLQIDYLGSLWIIDFDSSSQSYLARGNRDREFMVLDRNGMTLSTLEFPSDGPYALYGPINPIGLRDGEIEFHVMNLGFFRYDFNGNRIWQYKLPFNYFYINGLSGDAIYPLGDAIAFVRPERAEVVTDESLTSIFEGVYGQPILEVIDTVSNVGRETMPFPPNSMYSDGNFNYWMFPTIIRSGKEWILYFRNEMKFWVYQEEGGEVNFDREVSLEVDDAIKPIGVPFEKEEDYSELTENNYPGTIREIYRAKDKILVIYHKGIPEELARQVDRDEASGRRELEKLKQYYVAVFDGEFNLLQNDIPVPKGLIFTTILTEDGEILALKHPDFFETEDDFVVYYKLKLLN
;
A
#
# COMPACT_ATOMS: atom_id res chain seq x y z
N MET A 1 17.87 38.96 89.12
CA MET A 1 17.66 39.09 87.69
C MET A 1 18.07 37.77 87.07
N LYS A 2 17.06 36.87 86.74
CA LYS A 2 17.28 35.61 86.13
C LYS A 2 16.70 35.71 84.71
N ARG A 3 17.48 35.59 83.65
CA ARG A 3 17.08 35.55 82.22
C ARG A 3 16.71 34.11 81.88
N LEU A 4 15.47 33.90 81.51
CA LEU A 4 14.96 32.65 80.96
C LEU A 4 15.30 32.70 79.46
N LEU A 5 16.05 31.71 78.98
CA LEU A 5 16.30 31.42 77.55
C LEU A 5 15.28 30.35 77.10
N LEU A 6 14.44 30.70 76.15
CA LEU A 6 13.49 29.83 75.53
C LEU A 6 14.13 29.20 74.25
N PRO A 7 14.22 27.89 74.08
CA PRO A 7 14.69 27.31 72.84
C PRO A 7 13.56 27.21 71.82
N CYS A 8 13.70 27.86 70.65
CA CYS A 8 12.88 27.63 69.47
C CYS A 8 13.21 26.27 68.87
N VAL A 9 12.23 25.35 68.98
CA VAL A 9 12.28 24.09 68.22
C VAL A 9 11.71 24.37 66.82
N VAL A 10 12.60 24.36 65.81
CA VAL A 10 12.22 24.43 64.41
C VAL A 10 11.87 23.01 63.95
N ALA A 11 10.59 22.74 63.77
CA ALA A 11 10.11 21.49 63.16
C ALA A 11 10.26 21.60 61.65
N LEU A 12 11.32 20.97 61.10
CA LEU A 12 11.48 20.72 59.65
C LEU A 12 10.55 19.59 59.23
N SER A 13 9.41 19.95 58.69
CA SER A 13 8.51 19.01 57.96
C SER A 13 9.13 18.65 56.62
N TYR A 14 9.70 17.46 56.54
CA TYR A 14 10.08 16.86 55.28
C TYR A 14 8.85 16.54 54.48
N PHE A 15 8.50 17.38 53.49
CA PHE A 15 7.64 16.98 52.38
C PHE A 15 8.43 16.06 51.47
N SER A 16 8.31 14.75 51.70
CA SER A 16 8.71 13.75 50.74
C SER A 16 7.70 13.77 49.59
N CYS A 17 7.98 14.51 48.52
CA CYS A 17 7.35 14.26 47.25
C CYS A 17 7.79 12.87 46.76
N SER A 18 6.97 11.86 46.95
CA SER A 18 7.09 10.64 46.18
C SER A 18 6.72 10.98 44.74
N LEU A 19 7.72 11.21 43.91
CA LEU A 19 7.57 11.06 42.48
C LEU A 19 7.06 9.63 42.25
N LYS A 20 5.77 9.49 41.96
CA LYS A 20 5.29 8.29 41.32
C LYS A 20 6.03 8.25 39.96
N ASP A 21 7.02 7.42 39.90
CA ASP A 21 7.49 6.92 38.61
C ASP A 21 6.31 6.23 37.95
N ASN A 22 5.60 6.99 37.11
CA ASN A 22 4.77 6.40 36.06
C ASN A 22 5.72 5.90 34.98
N SER A 23 6.63 5.01 35.31
CA SER A 23 7.12 4.06 34.33
C SER A 23 5.92 3.14 34.04
N SER A 24 5.05 3.51 33.11
CA SER A 24 4.26 2.55 32.42
C SER A 24 5.24 1.46 31.99
N ALA A 25 5.11 0.27 32.55
CA ALA A 25 5.85 -0.88 32.07
C ALA A 25 5.61 -0.89 30.57
N ILE A 26 6.65 -0.68 29.77
CA ILE A 26 6.58 -0.89 28.33
C ILE A 26 6.27 -2.37 28.23
N GLU A 27 5.02 -2.71 27.91
CA GLU A 27 4.65 -4.07 27.59
C GLU A 27 5.56 -4.50 26.45
N SER A 28 6.51 -5.37 26.72
CA SER A 28 7.33 -5.96 25.70
C SER A 28 6.48 -6.98 24.97
N TYR A 29 6.01 -6.64 23.78
CA TYR A 29 5.33 -7.57 22.90
C TYR A 29 6.40 -8.50 22.27
N ASP A 30 6.09 -9.78 22.19
CA ASP A 30 6.93 -10.80 21.54
C ASP A 30 6.17 -11.36 20.33
N TYR A 31 5.89 -10.48 19.38
CA TYR A 31 5.18 -10.89 18.17
C TYR A 31 6.09 -11.71 17.25
N SER A 32 5.53 -12.78 16.69
CA SER A 32 6.10 -13.51 15.55
C SER A 32 5.15 -13.46 14.36
N PHE A 33 5.70 -13.60 13.14
CA PHE A 33 4.92 -13.61 11.91
C PHE A 33 5.19 -14.92 11.17
N GLU A 34 4.19 -15.79 11.13
CA GLU A 34 4.38 -17.20 10.75
C GLU A 34 3.41 -17.64 9.66
N ILE A 35 3.85 -18.60 8.84
CA ILE A 35 2.98 -19.32 7.91
C ILE A 35 2.15 -20.32 8.72
N VAL A 36 0.83 -20.16 8.69
CA VAL A 36 -0.10 -21.01 9.46
C VAL A 36 -0.88 -21.99 8.60
N ASP A 37 -1.02 -21.69 7.28
CA ASP A 37 -1.77 -22.53 6.33
C ASP A 37 -1.33 -22.20 4.90
N SER A 38 -1.93 -22.87 3.90
CA SER A 38 -1.75 -22.58 2.48
C SER A 38 -3.04 -22.76 1.70
N LEU A 39 -3.19 -21.97 0.64
CA LEU A 39 -4.23 -22.08 -0.37
C LEU A 39 -3.58 -22.61 -1.65
N GLN A 40 -4.01 -23.77 -2.13
CA GLN A 40 -3.56 -24.35 -3.38
C GLN A 40 -4.62 -24.17 -4.46
N ILE A 41 -4.21 -23.66 -5.61
CA ILE A 41 -5.12 -23.40 -6.73
C ILE A 41 -4.65 -24.21 -7.93
N ASP A 42 -5.55 -25.04 -8.46
CA ASP A 42 -5.31 -25.85 -9.66
C ASP A 42 -5.31 -24.94 -10.89
N TYR A 43 -4.12 -24.39 -11.17
CA TYR A 43 -3.90 -23.52 -12.31
C TYR A 43 -2.48 -23.67 -12.83
N LEU A 44 -2.36 -23.96 -14.12
CA LEU A 44 -1.05 -24.12 -14.76
C LEU A 44 -0.52 -22.76 -15.21
N GLY A 45 0.52 -22.29 -14.54
CA GLY A 45 1.18 -21.03 -14.82
C GLY A 45 1.07 -20.01 -13.69
N SER A 46 1.21 -18.71 -14.00
CA SER A 46 1.16 -17.65 -12.99
C SER A 46 -0.29 -17.19 -12.79
N LEU A 47 -0.75 -17.21 -11.55
CA LEU A 47 -2.04 -16.69 -11.13
C LEU A 47 -1.83 -15.71 -9.98
N TRP A 48 -2.34 -14.49 -10.15
CA TRP A 48 -2.22 -13.42 -9.15
C TRP A 48 -3.57 -13.17 -8.51
N ILE A 49 -3.72 -13.51 -7.23
CA ILE A 49 -4.88 -13.05 -6.45
C ILE A 49 -4.73 -11.55 -6.23
N ILE A 50 -5.73 -10.80 -6.69
CA ILE A 50 -5.75 -9.34 -6.71
C ILE A 50 -6.51 -8.82 -5.50
N ASP A 51 -7.68 -9.43 -5.19
CA ASP A 51 -8.59 -8.94 -4.17
C ASP A 51 -9.41 -10.06 -3.54
N PHE A 52 -10.01 -9.78 -2.39
CA PHE A 52 -10.91 -10.66 -1.65
C PHE A 52 -12.12 -9.89 -1.16
N ASP A 53 -13.31 -10.36 -1.54
CA ASP A 53 -14.55 -9.83 -1.03
C ASP A 53 -15.13 -10.70 0.08
N SER A 54 -15.20 -10.15 1.27
CA SER A 54 -15.73 -10.83 2.45
C SER A 54 -17.23 -11.11 2.34
N SER A 55 -17.98 -10.32 1.59
CA SER A 55 -19.44 -10.51 1.43
C SER A 55 -19.76 -11.75 0.61
N SER A 56 -19.05 -12.00 -0.47
CA SER A 56 -19.18 -13.17 -1.33
C SER A 56 -18.25 -14.33 -0.96
N GLN A 57 -17.31 -14.12 -0.03
CA GLN A 57 -16.25 -15.08 0.35
C GLN A 57 -15.46 -15.58 -0.86
N SER A 58 -15.13 -14.66 -1.78
CA SER A 58 -14.50 -14.97 -3.04
C SER A 58 -13.22 -14.18 -3.26
N TYR A 59 -12.27 -14.79 -3.94
CA TYR A 59 -11.08 -14.12 -4.44
C TYR A 59 -11.25 -13.75 -5.90
N LEU A 60 -10.70 -12.60 -6.28
CA LEU A 60 -10.47 -12.23 -7.67
C LEU A 60 -9.02 -12.49 -8.01
N ALA A 61 -8.77 -13.23 -9.08
CA ALA A 61 -7.43 -13.53 -9.55
C ALA A 61 -7.27 -13.15 -11.03
N ARG A 62 -6.05 -12.83 -11.44
CA ARG A 62 -5.64 -12.59 -12.83
C ARG A 62 -4.78 -13.74 -13.30
N GLY A 63 -5.15 -14.35 -14.42
CA GLY A 63 -4.44 -15.47 -15.02
C GLY A 63 -3.29 -15.02 -15.95
N ASN A 64 -2.69 -16.00 -16.63
CA ASN A 64 -1.60 -15.78 -17.57
C ASN A 64 -2.01 -15.09 -18.87
N ARG A 65 -3.26 -15.28 -19.29
CA ARG A 65 -3.76 -14.68 -20.52
C ARG A 65 -4.05 -13.21 -20.28
N ASP A 66 -3.81 -12.40 -21.29
CA ASP A 66 -4.21 -11.02 -21.22
C ASP A 66 -5.72 -10.94 -21.00
N ARG A 67 -6.14 -10.20 -19.95
CA ARG A 67 -7.55 -9.98 -19.59
C ARG A 67 -8.33 -11.22 -19.15
N GLU A 68 -7.65 -12.27 -18.73
CA GLU A 68 -8.24 -13.41 -18.06
C GLU A 68 -8.34 -13.11 -16.56
N PHE A 69 -9.57 -13.17 -16.05
CA PHE A 69 -9.86 -13.03 -14.63
C PHE A 69 -10.63 -14.26 -14.15
N MET A 70 -10.33 -14.68 -12.95
CA MET A 70 -10.96 -15.82 -12.31
C MET A 70 -11.55 -15.38 -10.98
N VAL A 71 -12.76 -15.81 -10.72
CA VAL A 71 -13.38 -15.73 -9.40
C VAL A 71 -13.22 -17.10 -8.76
N LEU A 72 -12.60 -17.13 -7.60
CA LEU A 72 -12.32 -18.34 -6.84
C LEU A 72 -13.10 -18.31 -5.53
N ASP A 73 -13.53 -19.46 -5.05
CA ASP A 73 -14.07 -19.57 -3.70
C ASP A 73 -12.96 -19.46 -2.64
N ARG A 74 -13.34 -19.42 -1.36
CA ARG A 74 -12.41 -19.35 -0.23
C ARG A 74 -11.39 -20.51 -0.15
N ASN A 75 -11.64 -21.63 -0.86
CA ASN A 75 -10.77 -22.79 -0.92
C ASN A 75 -9.92 -22.84 -2.19
N GLY A 76 -10.01 -21.83 -3.04
CA GLY A 76 -9.26 -21.75 -4.31
C GLY A 76 -9.92 -22.47 -5.48
N MET A 77 -11.16 -22.94 -5.32
CA MET A 77 -11.90 -23.55 -6.44
C MET A 77 -12.44 -22.48 -7.37
N THR A 78 -12.26 -22.65 -8.67
CA THR A 78 -12.76 -21.72 -9.67
C THR A 78 -14.29 -21.73 -9.73
N LEU A 79 -14.89 -20.59 -9.42
CA LEU A 79 -16.32 -20.34 -9.57
C LEU A 79 -16.69 -19.85 -10.97
N SER A 80 -15.85 -18.98 -11.53
CA SER A 80 -16.07 -18.37 -12.84
C SER A 80 -14.72 -17.97 -13.47
N THR A 81 -14.65 -18.03 -14.79
CA THR A 81 -13.56 -17.48 -15.59
C THR A 81 -14.14 -16.46 -16.55
N LEU A 82 -13.57 -15.26 -16.54
CA LEU A 82 -13.95 -14.13 -17.34
C LEU A 82 -12.82 -13.78 -18.31
N GLU A 83 -13.15 -13.70 -19.57
CA GLU A 83 -12.20 -13.30 -20.61
C GLU A 83 -12.80 -12.11 -21.36
N PHE A 84 -12.19 -10.95 -21.21
CA PHE A 84 -12.67 -9.73 -21.84
C PHE A 84 -12.10 -9.58 -23.24
N PRO A 85 -12.93 -9.33 -24.26
CA PRO A 85 -12.47 -9.21 -25.64
C PRO A 85 -11.57 -7.96 -25.81
N SER A 86 -10.53 -8.09 -26.62
CA SER A 86 -9.62 -6.99 -26.99
C SER A 86 -10.10 -6.21 -28.20
N ASP A 87 -11.11 -6.71 -28.92
CA ASP A 87 -11.69 -6.09 -30.10
C ASP A 87 -13.23 -6.19 -30.10
N GLY A 88 -13.88 -5.44 -30.98
CA GLY A 88 -15.32 -5.42 -31.11
C GLY A 88 -16.03 -4.41 -30.19
N PRO A 89 -17.39 -4.38 -30.20
CA PRO A 89 -18.17 -3.34 -29.52
C PRO A 89 -18.11 -3.41 -27.99
N TYR A 90 -17.66 -4.53 -27.42
CA TYR A 90 -17.50 -4.74 -25.97
C TYR A 90 -16.03 -4.85 -25.58
N ALA A 91 -15.12 -4.49 -26.47
CA ALA A 91 -13.70 -4.57 -26.23
C ALA A 91 -13.25 -3.65 -25.09
N LEU A 92 -12.42 -4.19 -24.22
CA LEU A 92 -11.69 -3.44 -23.22
C LEU A 92 -10.25 -3.25 -23.73
N TYR A 93 -10.04 -2.31 -24.63
CA TYR A 93 -8.69 -1.99 -25.13
C TYR A 93 -7.97 -1.03 -24.20
N GLY A 94 -6.75 -1.35 -23.84
CA GLY A 94 -5.93 -0.58 -22.91
C GLY A 94 -5.65 -1.33 -21.60
N PRO A 95 -4.74 -0.81 -20.79
CA PRO A 95 -4.45 -1.36 -19.48
C PRO A 95 -5.67 -1.33 -18.56
N ILE A 96 -5.88 -2.43 -17.84
CA ILE A 96 -6.90 -2.57 -16.81
C ILE A 96 -6.18 -2.47 -15.47
N ASN A 97 -6.36 -1.34 -14.77
CA ASN A 97 -5.79 -1.08 -13.45
C ASN A 97 -6.29 0.27 -12.90
N PRO A 98 -6.66 0.40 -11.60
CA PRO A 98 -6.76 -0.65 -10.60
C PRO A 98 -7.97 -1.58 -10.80
N ILE A 99 -7.98 -2.69 -10.06
CA ILE A 99 -9.04 -3.72 -10.12
C ILE A 99 -9.36 -4.14 -8.68
N GLY A 100 -10.63 -4.24 -8.36
CA GLY A 100 -11.13 -4.70 -7.07
C GLY A 100 -12.34 -5.62 -7.20
N LEU A 101 -12.72 -6.22 -6.08
CA LEU A 101 -13.89 -7.04 -5.90
C LEU A 101 -14.72 -6.48 -4.74
N ARG A 102 -15.98 -6.14 -5.00
CA ARG A 102 -16.85 -5.54 -3.98
C ARG A 102 -18.28 -6.02 -4.13
N ASP A 103 -18.86 -6.52 -3.04
CA ASP A 103 -20.27 -6.95 -2.98
C ASP A 103 -20.64 -7.94 -4.09
N GLY A 104 -19.72 -8.83 -4.47
CA GLY A 104 -19.91 -9.78 -5.56
C GLY A 104 -19.81 -9.19 -6.96
N GLU A 105 -19.30 -7.98 -7.12
CA GLU A 105 -19.06 -7.32 -8.39
C GLU A 105 -17.56 -7.08 -8.61
N ILE A 106 -17.11 -7.27 -9.85
CA ILE A 106 -15.75 -6.94 -10.26
C ILE A 106 -15.74 -5.50 -10.73
N GLU A 107 -14.93 -4.68 -10.05
CA GLU A 107 -14.80 -3.26 -10.33
C GLU A 107 -13.40 -2.95 -10.86
N PHE A 108 -13.31 -2.23 -11.98
CA PHE A 108 -12.01 -1.86 -12.53
C PHE A 108 -12.07 -0.59 -13.39
N HIS A 109 -10.89 -0.02 -13.55
CA HIS A 109 -10.65 1.07 -14.49
C HIS A 109 -9.94 0.56 -15.74
N VAL A 110 -10.39 1.05 -16.90
CA VAL A 110 -9.72 0.85 -18.19
C VAL A 110 -9.30 2.22 -18.72
N MET A 111 -8.03 2.38 -19.01
CA MET A 111 -7.49 3.64 -19.51
C MET A 111 -8.27 4.13 -20.74
N ASN A 112 -8.65 5.39 -20.75
CA ASN A 112 -9.48 6.06 -21.78
C ASN A 112 -10.93 5.58 -21.95
N LEU A 113 -11.34 4.51 -21.28
CA LEU A 113 -12.72 4.01 -21.31
C LEU A 113 -13.50 4.34 -20.04
N GLY A 114 -12.80 4.51 -18.90
CA GLY A 114 -13.40 4.83 -17.62
C GLY A 114 -13.52 3.63 -16.68
N PHE A 115 -14.48 3.71 -15.78
CA PHE A 115 -14.73 2.71 -14.74
C PHE A 115 -15.85 1.76 -15.15
N PHE A 116 -15.72 0.51 -14.73
CA PHE A 116 -16.64 -0.57 -15.07
C PHE A 116 -16.95 -1.41 -13.84
N ARG A 117 -18.18 -1.98 -13.82
CA ARG A 117 -18.57 -3.06 -12.93
C ARG A 117 -19.18 -4.20 -13.74
N TYR A 118 -18.81 -5.42 -13.37
CA TYR A 118 -19.29 -6.65 -13.97
C TYR A 118 -19.72 -7.63 -12.89
N ASP A 119 -20.76 -8.44 -13.18
CA ASP A 119 -21.08 -9.60 -12.36
C ASP A 119 -20.10 -10.76 -12.64
N PHE A 120 -20.21 -11.83 -11.85
CA PHE A 120 -19.38 -13.04 -12.01
C PHE A 120 -19.68 -13.84 -13.28
N ASN A 121 -20.72 -13.50 -14.02
CA ASN A 121 -21.03 -14.08 -15.33
C ASN A 121 -20.46 -13.26 -16.49
N GLY A 122 -19.78 -12.15 -16.22
CA GLY A 122 -19.23 -11.25 -17.22
C GLY A 122 -20.24 -10.29 -17.83
N ASN A 123 -21.41 -10.12 -17.20
CA ASN A 123 -22.36 -9.10 -17.64
C ASN A 123 -21.97 -7.75 -17.09
N ARG A 124 -21.89 -6.75 -17.96
CA ARG A 124 -21.61 -5.38 -17.52
C ARG A 124 -22.82 -4.78 -16.80
N ILE A 125 -22.64 -4.45 -15.53
CA ILE A 125 -23.68 -3.86 -14.66
C ILE A 125 -23.66 -2.34 -14.77
N TRP A 126 -22.47 -1.75 -14.82
CA TRP A 126 -22.31 -0.31 -14.79
C TRP A 126 -21.04 0.11 -15.53
N GLN A 127 -21.08 1.34 -16.08
CA GLN A 127 -19.94 2.01 -16.69
C GLN A 127 -20.03 3.50 -16.44
N TYR A 128 -18.91 4.12 -16.15
CA TYR A 128 -18.80 5.55 -16.08
C TYR A 128 -17.54 6.04 -16.81
N LYS A 129 -17.73 6.89 -17.82
CA LYS A 129 -16.62 7.51 -18.54
C LYS A 129 -16.36 8.89 -17.94
N LEU A 130 -15.12 9.17 -17.61
CA LEU A 130 -14.73 10.49 -17.12
C LEU A 130 -15.04 11.58 -18.16
N PRO A 131 -15.57 12.76 -17.75
CA PRO A 131 -16.02 13.81 -18.65
C PRO A 131 -14.86 14.64 -19.25
N PHE A 132 -13.62 14.20 -19.07
CA PHE A 132 -12.41 14.85 -19.57
C PHE A 132 -11.42 13.82 -20.11
N ASN A 133 -10.44 14.31 -20.86
CA ASN A 133 -9.34 13.49 -21.31
C ASN A 133 -8.28 13.38 -20.22
N TYR A 134 -7.68 12.20 -20.08
CA TYR A 134 -6.59 11.94 -19.15
C TYR A 134 -5.63 10.94 -19.76
N PHE A 135 -4.40 11.00 -19.28
CA PHE A 135 -3.34 10.13 -19.76
C PHE A 135 -3.24 8.86 -18.92
N TYR A 136 -3.29 9.00 -17.59
CA TYR A 136 -3.03 7.90 -16.67
C TYR A 136 -3.69 8.14 -15.31
N ILE A 137 -4.07 7.06 -14.63
CA ILE A 137 -4.41 7.08 -13.20
C ILE A 137 -3.30 6.40 -12.43
N ASN A 138 -2.64 7.17 -11.58
CA ASN A 138 -1.42 6.76 -10.89
C ASN A 138 -1.72 6.07 -9.56
N GLY A 139 -2.28 4.86 -9.62
CA GLY A 139 -2.55 4.04 -8.44
C GLY A 139 -2.05 2.62 -8.66
N LEU A 140 -1.31 2.05 -7.71
CA LEU A 140 -0.76 0.70 -7.83
C LEU A 140 -1.68 -0.38 -7.26
N SER A 141 -2.43 -0.07 -6.23
CA SER A 141 -3.25 -1.02 -5.50
C SER A 141 -4.47 -0.34 -4.92
N GLY A 142 -5.39 -1.13 -4.46
CA GLY A 142 -6.63 -0.68 -3.88
C GLY A 142 -7.79 -0.67 -4.87
N ASP A 143 -8.90 -0.18 -4.40
CA ASP A 143 -10.12 -0.08 -5.17
C ASP A 143 -9.97 0.85 -6.38
N ALA A 144 -10.67 0.53 -7.46
CA ALA A 144 -10.74 1.40 -8.63
C ALA A 144 -11.47 2.71 -8.31
N ILE A 145 -12.50 2.62 -7.49
CA ILE A 145 -13.28 3.74 -6.98
C ILE A 145 -13.63 3.54 -5.50
N TYR A 146 -13.78 4.65 -4.80
CA TYR A 146 -14.22 4.69 -3.41
C TYR A 146 -15.55 5.43 -3.33
N PRO A 147 -16.65 4.81 -2.87
CA PRO A 147 -17.89 5.53 -2.62
C PRO A 147 -17.68 6.66 -1.60
N LEU A 148 -18.10 7.88 -1.91
CA LEU A 148 -17.96 9.03 -1.05
C LEU A 148 -19.29 9.83 -1.05
N GLY A 149 -20.21 9.45 -0.18
CA GLY A 149 -21.61 9.88 -0.25
C GLY A 149 -22.27 9.37 -1.53
N ASP A 150 -22.89 10.27 -2.30
CA ASP A 150 -23.52 9.95 -3.59
C ASP A 150 -22.53 10.05 -4.78
N ALA A 151 -21.27 10.37 -4.52
CA ALA A 151 -20.19 10.51 -5.49
C ALA A 151 -19.23 9.34 -5.44
N ILE A 152 -18.34 9.26 -6.43
CA ILE A 152 -17.20 8.35 -6.44
C ILE A 152 -15.91 9.15 -6.29
N ALA A 153 -15.01 8.63 -5.47
CA ALA A 153 -13.63 9.12 -5.37
C ALA A 153 -12.69 8.11 -6.06
N PHE A 154 -11.63 8.59 -6.65
CA PHE A 154 -10.60 7.78 -7.30
C PHE A 154 -9.26 8.52 -7.26
N VAL A 155 -8.16 7.80 -7.44
CA VAL A 155 -6.84 8.44 -7.53
C VAL A 155 -6.86 9.45 -8.68
N ARG A 156 -6.42 10.67 -8.40
CA ARG A 156 -6.45 11.79 -9.36
C ARG A 156 -5.74 11.41 -10.65
N PRO A 157 -6.41 11.52 -11.82
CA PRO A 157 -5.81 11.17 -13.09
C PRO A 157 -4.87 12.26 -13.60
N GLU A 158 -3.81 11.84 -14.27
CA GLU A 158 -2.95 12.76 -15.01
C GLU A 158 -3.68 13.25 -16.26
N ARG A 159 -3.82 14.57 -16.38
CA ARG A 159 -4.54 15.20 -17.49
C ARG A 159 -3.70 15.17 -18.77
N ALA A 160 -4.32 14.81 -19.88
CA ALA A 160 -3.67 14.80 -21.20
C ALA A 160 -3.16 16.19 -21.64
N GLU A 161 -3.76 17.25 -21.10
CA GLU A 161 -3.38 18.62 -21.40
C GLU A 161 -2.03 19.03 -20.78
N VAL A 162 -1.61 18.32 -19.74
CA VAL A 162 -0.32 18.55 -19.07
C VAL A 162 0.82 17.82 -19.80
N VAL A 163 0.50 16.79 -20.59
CA VAL A 163 1.47 16.03 -21.38
C VAL A 163 1.67 16.76 -22.70
N THR A 164 2.40 17.86 -22.68
CA THR A 164 2.94 18.48 -23.88
C THR A 164 4.26 17.81 -24.24
N ASP A 165 4.81 18.10 -25.44
CA ASP A 165 6.12 17.56 -25.94
C ASP A 165 7.34 17.96 -25.07
N GLU A 166 7.11 18.52 -23.91
CA GLU A 166 8.11 18.89 -22.94
C GLU A 166 8.49 17.70 -22.08
N SER A 167 9.70 17.72 -21.55
CA SER A 167 10.36 16.64 -20.80
C SER A 167 9.47 15.99 -19.74
N LEU A 168 9.76 14.77 -19.35
CA LEU A 168 9.11 14.07 -18.23
C LEU A 168 9.08 14.93 -16.96
N THR A 169 10.07 15.81 -16.79
CA THR A 169 10.20 16.78 -15.70
C THR A 169 8.94 17.59 -15.48
N SER A 170 8.38 18.17 -16.54
CA SER A 170 7.18 19.03 -16.42
C SER A 170 5.96 18.25 -15.93
N ILE A 171 5.85 16.97 -16.28
CA ILE A 171 4.79 16.09 -15.81
C ILE A 171 4.92 15.89 -14.30
N PHE A 172 6.13 15.56 -13.82
CA PHE A 172 6.36 15.28 -12.40
C PHE A 172 6.25 16.52 -11.53
N GLU A 173 6.71 17.68 -11.99
CA GLU A 173 6.49 18.96 -11.30
C GLU A 173 4.99 19.25 -11.15
N GLY A 174 4.18 18.90 -12.16
CA GLY A 174 2.73 19.07 -12.12
C GLY A 174 1.99 18.06 -11.22
N VAL A 175 2.60 16.91 -10.94
CA VAL A 175 2.00 15.81 -10.15
C VAL A 175 2.30 15.95 -8.67
N TYR A 176 3.55 16.29 -8.34
CA TYR A 176 3.97 16.40 -6.94
C TYR A 176 3.26 17.55 -6.24
N GLY A 177 2.75 17.30 -5.04
CA GLY A 177 2.06 18.30 -4.24
C GLY A 177 0.57 18.51 -4.58
N GLN A 178 0.04 17.81 -5.59
CA GLN A 178 -1.40 17.90 -5.92
C GLN A 178 -2.23 16.99 -4.98
N PRO A 179 -3.52 17.32 -4.77
CA PRO A 179 -4.43 16.42 -4.05
C PRO A 179 -4.43 15.02 -4.64
N ILE A 180 -4.52 14.01 -3.77
CA ILE A 180 -4.37 12.61 -4.17
C ILE A 180 -5.62 12.06 -4.84
N LEU A 181 -6.80 12.50 -4.38
CA LEU A 181 -8.09 12.01 -4.88
C LEU A 181 -8.84 13.09 -5.65
N GLU A 182 -9.51 12.65 -6.68
CA GLU A 182 -10.60 13.36 -7.33
C GLU A 182 -11.93 12.71 -6.99
N VAL A 183 -12.95 13.53 -6.77
CA VAL A 183 -14.32 13.09 -6.47
C VAL A 183 -15.22 13.61 -7.57
N ILE A 184 -16.10 12.77 -8.08
CA ILE A 184 -17.04 13.15 -9.10
C ILE A 184 -18.45 12.65 -8.77
N ASP A 185 -19.41 13.56 -8.88
CA ASP A 185 -20.83 13.20 -8.93
C ASP A 185 -21.14 12.63 -10.32
N THR A 186 -21.46 11.34 -10.40
CA THR A 186 -21.67 10.65 -11.68
C THR A 186 -22.96 11.04 -12.41
N VAL A 187 -23.84 11.81 -11.76
CA VAL A 187 -25.09 12.32 -12.35
C VAL A 187 -24.87 13.71 -12.95
N SER A 188 -24.30 14.64 -12.17
CA SER A 188 -24.09 16.02 -12.60
C SER A 188 -22.78 16.22 -13.34
N ASN A 189 -21.85 15.27 -13.29
CA ASN A 189 -20.46 15.37 -13.78
C ASN A 189 -19.65 16.52 -13.14
N VAL A 190 -20.06 16.95 -11.95
CA VAL A 190 -19.31 17.96 -11.19
C VAL A 190 -18.21 17.27 -10.40
N GLY A 191 -16.98 17.67 -10.68
CA GLY A 191 -15.78 17.17 -10.01
C GLY A 191 -15.24 18.13 -8.97
N ARG A 192 -14.54 17.61 -7.97
CA ARG A 192 -13.74 18.33 -6.98
C ARG A 192 -12.57 17.46 -6.53
N GLU A 193 -11.58 18.09 -5.94
CA GLU A 193 -10.41 17.41 -5.38
C GLU A 193 -10.58 17.23 -3.87
N THR A 194 -9.98 16.17 -3.32
CA THR A 194 -9.93 15.90 -1.87
C THR A 194 -8.65 15.13 -1.53
N MET A 195 -8.41 14.83 -0.26
CA MET A 195 -7.19 14.21 0.23
C MET A 195 -5.96 15.07 -0.15
N PRO A 196 -5.72 16.20 0.54
CA PRO A 196 -4.59 17.06 0.25
C PRO A 196 -3.29 16.28 0.30
N PHE A 197 -2.31 16.72 -0.50
CA PHE A 197 -1.00 16.09 -0.52
C PHE A 197 -0.40 16.00 0.87
N PRO A 198 0.22 14.85 1.26
CA PRO A 198 0.72 14.67 2.61
C PRO A 198 1.91 15.60 2.90
N PRO A 199 1.94 16.24 4.08
CA PRO A 199 3.07 17.07 4.48
C PRO A 199 4.34 16.21 4.66
N ASN A 200 5.50 16.81 4.46
CA ASN A 200 6.81 16.19 4.66
C ASN A 200 7.10 14.94 3.80
N SER A 201 6.36 14.72 2.72
CA SER A 201 6.69 13.68 1.76
C SER A 201 7.97 14.02 0.99
N MET A 202 8.75 13.01 0.61
CA MET A 202 9.92 13.17 -0.26
C MET A 202 9.56 13.84 -1.59
N TYR A 203 8.33 13.63 -2.08
CA TYR A 203 7.84 14.26 -3.31
C TYR A 203 7.53 15.76 -3.15
N SER A 204 7.67 16.32 -1.94
CA SER A 204 7.56 17.76 -1.66
C SER A 204 8.91 18.42 -1.36
N ASP A 205 10.03 17.73 -1.53
CA ASP A 205 11.38 18.23 -1.21
C ASP A 205 11.99 19.12 -2.30
N GLY A 206 11.29 19.26 -3.44
CA GLY A 206 11.75 20.04 -4.59
C GLY A 206 12.68 19.28 -5.53
N ASN A 207 12.82 17.97 -5.36
CA ASN A 207 13.61 17.10 -6.21
C ASN A 207 12.73 16.22 -7.11
N PHE A 208 13.32 15.76 -8.19
CA PHE A 208 12.78 14.71 -9.02
C PHE A 208 13.04 13.36 -8.36
N ASN A 209 11.95 12.64 -8.01
CA ASN A 209 11.97 11.37 -7.31
C ASN A 209 11.32 10.24 -8.14
N TYR A 210 11.17 10.45 -9.45
CA TYR A 210 10.49 9.54 -10.38
C TYR A 210 9.00 9.34 -10.06
N TRP A 211 8.40 8.22 -10.47
CA TRP A 211 6.97 7.98 -10.32
C TRP A 211 6.54 7.88 -8.85
N MET A 212 5.57 8.69 -8.52
CA MET A 212 4.83 8.63 -7.28
C MET A 212 3.63 7.68 -7.45
N PHE A 213 3.60 6.61 -6.68
CA PHE A 213 2.51 5.65 -6.72
C PHE A 213 1.76 5.66 -5.38
N PRO A 214 0.70 6.45 -5.25
CA PRO A 214 -0.10 6.46 -4.04
C PRO A 214 -0.80 5.12 -3.87
N THR A 215 -0.69 4.55 -2.68
CA THR A 215 -1.43 3.38 -2.27
C THR A 215 -2.37 3.77 -1.15
N ILE A 216 -3.63 3.41 -1.27
CA ILE A 216 -4.69 3.87 -0.38
C ILE A 216 -5.41 2.66 0.21
N ILE A 217 -5.62 2.70 1.53
CA ILE A 217 -6.43 1.74 2.27
C ILE A 217 -7.51 2.52 2.97
N ARG A 218 -8.76 2.09 2.80
CA ARG A 218 -9.90 2.70 3.46
C ARG A 218 -10.55 1.73 4.44
N SER A 219 -10.82 2.19 5.64
CA SER A 219 -11.57 1.47 6.66
C SER A 219 -12.61 2.39 7.29
N GLY A 220 -13.87 2.26 6.85
CA GLY A 220 -14.92 3.18 7.26
C GLY A 220 -14.61 4.62 6.83
N LYS A 221 -14.42 5.52 7.80
CA LYS A 221 -14.08 6.92 7.57
C LYS A 221 -12.58 7.23 7.67
N GLU A 222 -11.78 6.24 8.00
CA GLU A 222 -10.35 6.38 8.12
C GLU A 222 -9.68 5.90 6.84
N TRP A 223 -8.68 6.67 6.39
CA TRP A 223 -7.92 6.40 5.19
C TRP A 223 -6.44 6.40 5.52
N ILE A 224 -5.70 5.43 5.00
CA ILE A 224 -4.25 5.36 5.08
C ILE A 224 -3.71 5.57 3.68
N LEU A 225 -2.81 6.53 3.53
CA LEU A 225 -2.03 6.78 2.31
C LEU A 225 -0.58 6.43 2.58
N TYR A 226 0.08 5.73 1.67
CA TYR A 226 1.51 5.57 1.69
C TYR A 226 2.12 5.60 0.29
N PHE A 227 3.38 6.01 0.22
CA PHE A 227 4.24 5.84 -0.94
C PHE A 227 5.29 4.80 -0.61
N ARG A 228 5.52 3.87 -1.53
CA ARG A 228 6.37 2.70 -1.23
C ARG A 228 7.78 3.05 -0.76
N ASN A 229 8.36 4.11 -1.29
CA ASN A 229 9.75 4.50 -0.99
C ASN A 229 9.91 5.34 0.28
N GLU A 230 8.86 5.52 1.06
CA GLU A 230 8.90 6.26 2.32
C GLU A 230 8.60 5.33 3.50
N MET A 231 9.48 5.31 4.53
CA MET A 231 9.30 4.53 5.76
C MET A 231 8.29 5.17 6.73
N LYS A 232 7.18 5.63 6.17
CA LYS A 232 6.08 6.28 6.86
C LYS A 232 4.81 6.19 6.03
N PHE A 233 3.68 6.44 6.68
CA PHE A 233 2.38 6.56 6.04
C PHE A 233 1.59 7.70 6.68
N TRP A 234 0.51 8.11 6.04
CA TRP A 234 -0.32 9.21 6.49
C TRP A 234 -1.75 8.75 6.70
N VAL A 235 -2.34 9.24 7.78
CA VAL A 235 -3.73 8.96 8.14
C VAL A 235 -4.57 10.17 7.80
N TYR A 236 -5.73 9.92 7.21
CA TYR A 236 -6.72 10.91 6.85
C TYR A 236 -8.08 10.51 7.41
N GLN A 237 -8.93 11.49 7.64
CA GLN A 237 -10.30 11.30 8.14
C GLN A 237 -11.31 11.86 7.15
N GLU A 238 -12.37 11.08 6.90
CA GLU A 238 -13.51 11.49 6.08
C GLU A 238 -14.54 12.22 6.93
N GLU A 239 -14.80 13.47 6.57
CA GLU A 239 -15.81 14.30 7.22
C GLU A 239 -16.55 15.14 6.16
N GLY A 240 -17.89 15.09 6.17
CA GLY A 240 -18.71 15.88 5.25
C GLY A 240 -18.48 15.61 3.76
N GLY A 241 -17.97 14.44 3.41
CA GLY A 241 -17.60 14.07 2.04
C GLY A 241 -16.22 14.56 1.61
N GLU A 242 -15.44 15.15 2.51
CA GLU A 242 -14.04 15.51 2.30
C GLU A 242 -13.13 14.54 3.05
N VAL A 243 -11.94 14.29 2.50
CA VAL A 243 -10.89 13.47 3.11
C VAL A 243 -9.76 14.40 3.53
N ASN A 244 -9.60 14.60 4.83
CA ASN A 244 -8.69 15.57 5.40
C ASN A 244 -7.51 14.90 6.11
N PHE A 245 -6.33 15.50 6.01
CA PHE A 245 -5.14 15.03 6.71
C PHE A 245 -5.34 15.06 8.23
N ASP A 246 -4.98 13.98 8.91
CA ASP A 246 -5.00 13.87 10.36
C ASP A 246 -3.57 13.84 10.93
N ARG A 247 -2.78 12.82 10.55
CA ARG A 247 -1.42 12.64 11.08
C ARG A 247 -0.49 11.89 10.16
N GLU A 248 0.82 12.07 10.40
CA GLU A 248 1.91 11.25 9.87
C GLU A 248 2.29 10.16 10.89
N VAL A 249 2.61 8.97 10.41
CA VAL A 249 3.03 7.82 11.24
C VAL A 249 4.35 7.28 10.69
N SER A 250 5.41 7.33 11.49
CA SER A 250 6.73 6.79 11.14
C SER A 250 6.86 5.33 11.55
N LEU A 251 7.57 4.53 10.75
CA LEU A 251 7.94 3.15 11.12
C LEU A 251 9.09 3.08 12.12
N GLU A 252 9.77 4.20 12.40
CA GLU A 252 10.95 4.26 13.28
C GLU A 252 12.07 3.28 12.87
N VAL A 253 12.35 3.20 11.57
CA VAL A 253 13.37 2.32 10.99
C VAL A 253 14.55 3.17 10.51
N ASP A 254 15.47 3.46 11.43
CA ASP A 254 16.58 4.40 11.19
C ASP A 254 17.67 3.87 10.24
N ASP A 255 17.79 2.54 10.16
CA ASP A 255 18.78 1.84 9.32
C ASP A 255 18.28 1.51 7.90
N ALA A 256 17.09 1.97 7.53
CA ALA A 256 16.61 1.84 6.17
C ALA A 256 17.39 2.75 5.20
N ILE A 257 17.76 2.18 4.05
CA ILE A 257 18.41 2.92 2.97
C ILE A 257 17.42 3.94 2.40
N LYS A 258 17.85 5.20 2.33
CA LYS A 258 17.00 6.27 1.81
C LYS A 258 16.99 6.29 0.28
N PRO A 259 15.87 6.63 -0.35
CA PRO A 259 15.83 6.93 -1.77
C PRO A 259 16.67 8.18 -2.08
N ILE A 260 17.16 8.27 -3.31
CA ILE A 260 17.91 9.41 -3.81
C ILE A 260 17.00 10.20 -4.74
N GLY A 261 16.77 11.48 -4.43
CA GLY A 261 16.19 12.46 -5.34
C GLY A 261 17.27 13.29 -6.01
N VAL A 262 16.99 13.82 -7.18
CA VAL A 262 17.88 14.74 -7.91
C VAL A 262 17.16 16.06 -8.21
N PRO A 263 17.85 17.20 -8.27
CA PRO A 263 17.24 18.43 -8.75
C PRO A 263 16.57 18.22 -10.12
N PHE A 264 15.41 18.84 -10.36
CA PHE A 264 14.67 18.68 -11.62
C PHE A 264 15.52 18.99 -12.85
N GLU A 265 16.43 19.95 -12.76
CA GLU A 265 17.34 20.31 -13.85
C GLU A 265 18.37 19.21 -14.18
N LYS A 266 18.43 18.15 -13.37
CA LYS A 266 19.34 17.00 -13.51
C LYS A 266 18.59 15.68 -13.59
N GLU A 267 17.33 15.68 -14.04
CA GLU A 267 16.54 14.45 -14.13
C GLU A 267 17.19 13.37 -15.02
N GLU A 268 17.95 13.79 -16.04
CA GLU A 268 18.69 12.89 -16.93
C GLU A 268 19.74 12.05 -16.19
N ASP A 269 20.30 12.60 -15.09
CA ASP A 269 21.27 11.91 -14.24
C ASP A 269 20.61 10.89 -13.30
N TYR A 270 19.28 10.94 -13.13
CA TYR A 270 18.56 10.13 -12.14
C TYR A 270 18.82 8.64 -12.27
N SER A 271 18.73 8.10 -13.48
CA SER A 271 18.94 6.67 -13.74
C SER A 271 20.35 6.20 -13.37
N GLU A 272 21.38 7.01 -13.67
CA GLU A 272 22.76 6.70 -13.32
C GLU A 272 22.98 6.77 -11.79
N LEU A 273 22.51 7.84 -11.16
CA LEU A 273 22.67 8.05 -9.72
C LEU A 273 21.91 7.03 -8.86
N THR A 274 20.78 6.53 -9.36
CA THR A 274 19.95 5.56 -8.63
C THR A 274 20.21 4.12 -9.02
N GLU A 275 21.09 3.86 -9.98
CA GLU A 275 21.36 2.53 -10.53
C GLU A 275 21.60 1.46 -9.45
N ASN A 276 22.36 1.78 -8.42
CA ASN A 276 22.68 0.89 -7.30
C ASN A 276 21.98 1.28 -5.99
N ASN A 277 21.08 2.24 -6.02
CA ASN A 277 20.29 2.63 -4.87
C ASN A 277 19.02 1.77 -4.79
N TYR A 278 19.01 0.82 -3.89
CA TYR A 278 17.84 0.00 -3.55
C TYR A 278 17.32 0.44 -2.18
N PRO A 279 16.45 1.44 -2.12
CA PRO A 279 15.97 1.99 -0.86
C PRO A 279 15.10 1.02 -0.10
N GLY A 280 14.94 1.29 1.19
CA GLY A 280 13.90 0.66 1.97
C GLY A 280 12.53 1.01 1.40
N THR A 281 11.60 0.03 1.43
CA THR A 281 10.25 0.27 0.93
C THR A 281 9.20 -0.37 1.82
N ILE A 282 8.06 0.30 1.95
CA ILE A 282 6.82 -0.33 2.41
C ILE A 282 6.28 -1.18 1.27
N ARG A 283 6.08 -2.46 1.54
CA ARG A 283 5.49 -3.38 0.58
C ARG A 283 3.98 -3.30 0.59
N GLU A 284 3.37 -3.51 1.77
CA GLU A 284 1.92 -3.48 1.98
C GLU A 284 1.60 -3.04 3.40
N ILE A 285 0.42 -2.46 3.58
CA ILE A 285 -0.14 -2.16 4.89
C ILE A 285 -1.49 -2.87 5.02
N TYR A 286 -1.72 -3.53 6.16
CA TYR A 286 -2.97 -4.23 6.45
C TYR A 286 -3.59 -3.72 7.72
N ARG A 287 -4.92 -3.58 7.72
CA ARG A 287 -5.68 -3.28 8.92
C ARG A 287 -6.32 -4.55 9.47
N ALA A 288 -5.67 -5.14 10.45
CA ALA A 288 -6.06 -6.39 11.08
C ALA A 288 -6.80 -6.12 12.40
N LYS A 289 -8.12 -5.97 12.36
CA LYS A 289 -8.97 -5.67 13.53
C LYS A 289 -8.51 -4.41 14.28
N ASP A 290 -7.84 -4.61 15.41
CA ASP A 290 -7.32 -3.57 16.30
C ASP A 290 -5.84 -3.24 16.06
N LYS A 291 -5.24 -3.80 15.01
CA LYS A 291 -3.82 -3.61 14.67
C LYS A 291 -3.63 -3.18 13.22
N ILE A 292 -2.53 -2.48 12.98
CA ILE A 292 -2.04 -2.17 11.65
C ILE A 292 -0.71 -2.89 11.49
N LEU A 293 -0.61 -3.69 10.43
CA LEU A 293 0.58 -4.46 10.07
C LEU A 293 1.20 -3.82 8.84
N VAL A 294 2.46 -3.43 8.93
CA VAL A 294 3.21 -2.84 7.82
C VAL A 294 4.31 -3.79 7.41
N ILE A 295 4.22 -4.33 6.20
CA ILE A 295 5.28 -5.15 5.61
C ILE A 295 6.27 -4.22 4.90
N TYR A 296 7.54 -4.33 5.24
CA TYR A 296 8.59 -3.49 4.66
C TYR A 296 9.93 -4.22 4.55
N HIS A 297 10.84 -3.68 3.76
CA HIS A 297 12.26 -4.05 3.79
C HIS A 297 13.13 -2.80 3.90
N LYS A 298 14.34 -2.97 4.43
CA LYS A 298 15.26 -1.85 4.72
C LYS A 298 16.13 -1.43 3.53
N GLY A 299 15.95 -2.05 2.38
CA GLY A 299 16.76 -1.85 1.19
C GLY A 299 17.87 -2.90 1.05
N ILE A 300 18.67 -2.75 -0.01
CA ILE A 300 19.84 -3.60 -0.28
C ILE A 300 21.09 -2.73 -0.26
N PRO A 301 22.09 -3.03 0.58
CA PRO A 301 23.34 -2.30 0.59
C PRO A 301 24.01 -2.24 -0.79
N GLU A 302 24.53 -1.08 -1.17
CA GLU A 302 25.11 -0.83 -2.49
C GLU A 302 26.20 -1.83 -2.85
N GLU A 303 27.06 -2.19 -1.86
CA GLU A 303 28.13 -3.17 -2.07
C GLU A 303 27.60 -4.55 -2.47
N LEU A 304 26.42 -4.94 -1.96
CA LEU A 304 25.77 -6.20 -2.34
C LEU A 304 25.06 -6.08 -3.69
N ALA A 305 24.40 -4.95 -3.94
CA ALA A 305 23.71 -4.72 -5.20
C ALA A 305 24.66 -4.72 -6.41
N ARG A 306 25.86 -4.14 -6.27
CA ARG A 306 26.89 -4.11 -7.30
C ARG A 306 27.49 -5.48 -7.65
N GLN A 307 27.32 -6.50 -6.80
CA GLN A 307 27.82 -7.85 -7.05
C GLN A 307 26.88 -8.66 -7.94
N VAL A 308 25.69 -8.15 -8.20
CA VAL A 308 24.66 -8.84 -8.97
C VAL A 308 24.67 -8.36 -10.43
N ASP A 309 24.86 -9.28 -11.36
CA ASP A 309 24.70 -9.00 -12.78
C ASP A 309 23.21 -8.89 -13.12
N ARG A 310 22.79 -7.69 -13.51
CA ARG A 310 21.38 -7.34 -13.75
C ARG A 310 20.91 -7.52 -15.17
N ASP A 311 21.83 -7.71 -16.10
CA ASP A 311 21.52 -7.90 -17.53
C ASP A 311 20.87 -9.27 -17.76
N GLU A 312 21.10 -10.19 -16.85
CA GLU A 312 20.48 -11.51 -16.87
C GLU A 312 19.22 -11.60 -16.01
N ALA A 313 18.28 -12.46 -16.40
CA ALA A 313 17.07 -12.75 -15.62
C ALA A 313 17.41 -13.34 -14.23
N SER A 314 18.54 -14.04 -14.11
CA SER A 314 19.11 -14.54 -12.86
C SER A 314 19.44 -13.43 -11.87
N GLY A 315 19.94 -12.29 -12.34
CA GLY A 315 20.33 -11.18 -11.49
C GLY A 315 19.16 -10.57 -10.74
N ARG A 316 18.01 -10.44 -11.37
CA ARG A 316 16.78 -9.96 -10.67
C ARG A 316 16.38 -10.90 -9.53
N ARG A 317 16.52 -12.22 -9.73
CA ARG A 317 16.26 -13.23 -8.70
C ARG A 317 17.24 -13.12 -7.53
N GLU A 318 18.52 -12.91 -7.83
CA GLU A 318 19.54 -12.73 -6.79
C GLU A 318 19.27 -11.46 -5.95
N LEU A 319 18.85 -10.37 -6.56
CA LEU A 319 18.45 -9.16 -5.83
C LEU A 319 17.24 -9.43 -4.90
N GLU A 320 16.24 -10.18 -5.37
CA GLU A 320 15.11 -10.55 -4.52
C GLU A 320 15.54 -11.43 -3.33
N LYS A 321 16.48 -12.35 -3.52
CA LYS A 321 17.04 -13.18 -2.43
C LYS A 321 17.79 -12.36 -1.37
N LEU A 322 18.33 -11.21 -1.75
CA LEU A 322 19.01 -10.28 -0.81
C LEU A 322 18.03 -9.51 0.08
N LYS A 323 16.79 -9.33 -0.36
CA LYS A 323 15.77 -8.64 0.43
C LYS A 323 15.35 -9.47 1.64
N GLN A 324 15.37 -8.85 2.82
CA GLN A 324 14.72 -9.38 4.01
C GLN A 324 13.53 -8.49 4.32
N TYR A 325 12.35 -9.09 4.37
CA TYR A 325 11.13 -8.39 4.78
C TYR A 325 10.92 -8.49 6.28
N TYR A 326 10.28 -7.47 6.82
CA TYR A 326 9.92 -7.32 8.23
C TYR A 326 8.49 -6.87 8.37
N VAL A 327 7.93 -7.05 9.56
CA VAL A 327 6.63 -6.48 9.94
C VAL A 327 6.86 -5.45 11.04
N ALA A 328 6.23 -4.28 10.89
CA ALA A 328 5.96 -3.36 11.99
C ALA A 328 4.49 -3.51 12.40
N VAL A 329 4.25 -3.54 13.70
CA VAL A 329 2.94 -3.69 14.31
C VAL A 329 2.59 -2.41 15.05
N PHE A 330 1.45 -1.83 14.72
CA PHE A 330 0.88 -0.69 15.42
C PHE A 330 -0.46 -1.10 16.05
N ASP A 331 -0.84 -0.40 17.10
CA ASP A 331 -2.19 -0.49 17.66
C ASP A 331 -3.22 0.27 16.78
N GLY A 332 -4.50 0.23 17.16
CA GLY A 332 -5.58 0.91 16.45
C GLY A 332 -5.49 2.44 16.50
N GLU A 333 -4.63 3.01 17.37
CA GLU A 333 -4.37 4.44 17.48
C GLU A 333 -3.08 4.88 16.80
N PHE A 334 -2.44 3.95 16.05
CA PHE A 334 -1.18 4.12 15.32
C PHE A 334 0.06 4.29 16.22
N ASN A 335 0.03 3.82 17.46
CA ASN A 335 1.25 3.71 18.27
C ASN A 335 2.03 2.47 17.87
N LEU A 336 3.34 2.63 17.63
CA LEU A 336 4.22 1.51 17.30
C LEU A 336 4.36 0.58 18.52
N LEU A 337 4.00 -0.69 18.34
CA LEU A 337 4.12 -1.73 19.37
C LEU A 337 5.44 -2.49 19.22
N GLN A 338 5.78 -2.88 18.01
CA GLN A 338 7.02 -3.59 17.68
C GLN A 338 7.32 -3.41 16.20
N ASN A 339 8.61 -3.29 15.86
CA ASN A 339 9.09 -3.34 14.48
C ASN A 339 10.13 -4.47 14.31
N ASP A 340 10.70 -4.59 13.11
CA ASP A 340 11.75 -5.55 12.76
C ASP A 340 11.40 -7.03 13.03
N ILE A 341 10.11 -7.37 13.06
CA ILE A 341 9.68 -8.76 13.16
C ILE A 341 9.99 -9.43 11.81
N PRO A 342 10.88 -10.46 11.78
CA PRO A 342 11.28 -11.03 10.50
C PRO A 342 10.15 -11.83 9.84
N VAL A 343 10.05 -11.69 8.52
CA VAL A 343 9.11 -12.44 7.68
C VAL A 343 9.83 -13.62 7.03
N PRO A 344 9.18 -14.79 6.87
CA PRO A 344 9.73 -15.88 6.08
C PRO A 344 10.10 -15.43 4.65
N LYS A 345 11.23 -15.92 4.14
CA LYS A 345 11.70 -15.59 2.78
C LYS A 345 10.90 -16.30 1.69
N GLY A 346 11.00 -15.79 0.47
CA GLY A 346 10.40 -16.42 -0.71
C GLY A 346 8.89 -16.16 -0.83
N LEU A 347 8.43 -15.02 -0.37
CA LEU A 347 7.03 -14.61 -0.39
C LEU A 347 6.83 -13.35 -1.26
N ILE A 348 5.75 -13.36 -2.03
CA ILE A 348 5.26 -12.16 -2.72
C ILE A 348 3.92 -11.78 -2.07
N PHE A 349 3.91 -10.67 -1.35
CA PHE A 349 2.74 -10.21 -0.62
C PHE A 349 1.66 -9.71 -1.57
N THR A 350 0.42 -10.07 -1.27
CA THR A 350 -0.79 -9.50 -1.89
C THR A 350 -1.36 -8.40 -0.99
N THR A 351 -2.40 -7.72 -1.46
CA THR A 351 -3.19 -6.77 -0.66
C THR A 351 -4.19 -7.46 0.28
N ILE A 352 -4.26 -8.80 0.25
CA ILE A 352 -5.34 -9.57 0.87
C ILE A 352 -5.09 -9.82 2.35
N LEU A 353 -6.04 -9.39 3.16
CA LEU A 353 -6.21 -9.78 4.55
C LEU A 353 -7.56 -10.47 4.70
N THR A 354 -7.57 -11.71 5.18
CA THR A 354 -8.80 -12.46 5.42
C THR A 354 -9.49 -11.99 6.73
N GLU A 355 -10.75 -12.36 6.91
CA GLU A 355 -11.49 -12.08 8.15
C GLU A 355 -10.86 -12.69 9.40
N ASP A 356 -10.13 -13.81 9.22
CA ASP A 356 -9.39 -14.48 10.29
C ASP A 356 -8.06 -13.77 10.65
N GLY A 357 -7.76 -12.67 9.96
CA GLY A 357 -6.53 -11.88 10.12
C GLY A 357 -5.31 -12.55 9.50
N GLU A 358 -5.50 -13.37 8.48
CA GLU A 358 -4.44 -14.01 7.73
C GLU A 358 -4.10 -13.20 6.48
N ILE A 359 -2.81 -12.96 6.26
CA ILE A 359 -2.31 -12.30 5.04
C ILE A 359 -1.97 -13.37 4.01
N LEU A 360 -2.47 -13.19 2.78
CA LEU A 360 -2.09 -14.04 1.66
C LEU A 360 -0.78 -13.56 1.02
N ALA A 361 0.15 -14.51 0.83
CA ALA A 361 1.36 -14.26 0.07
C ALA A 361 1.64 -15.43 -0.89
N LEU A 362 1.90 -15.09 -2.16
CA LEU A 362 2.26 -16.08 -3.17
C LEU A 362 3.63 -16.71 -2.83
N LYS A 363 3.72 -18.03 -2.87
CA LYS A 363 5.00 -18.75 -2.86
C LYS A 363 5.80 -18.29 -4.09
N HIS A 364 6.97 -17.70 -3.86
CA HIS A 364 7.78 -17.17 -4.95
C HIS A 364 8.42 -18.29 -5.76
N PRO A 365 8.00 -18.58 -7.00
CA PRO A 365 8.46 -19.75 -7.74
C PRO A 365 9.99 -19.68 -8.00
N ASP A 366 10.50 -18.53 -8.34
CA ASP A 366 11.93 -18.33 -8.59
C ASP A 366 12.82 -18.47 -7.35
N PHE A 367 12.28 -18.21 -6.16
CA PHE A 367 13.02 -18.34 -4.92
C PHE A 367 13.22 -19.82 -4.54
N PHE A 368 12.16 -20.63 -4.69
CA PHE A 368 12.19 -22.04 -4.31
C PHE A 368 12.72 -22.94 -5.41
N GLU A 369 12.88 -22.41 -6.64
CA GLU A 369 13.38 -23.18 -7.80
C GLU A 369 12.58 -24.47 -8.07
N THR A 370 11.29 -24.45 -7.73
CA THR A 370 10.36 -25.59 -7.91
C THR A 370 9.33 -25.23 -8.95
N GLU A 371 9.10 -26.15 -9.91
CA GLU A 371 7.93 -26.13 -10.77
C GLU A 371 6.84 -26.93 -10.06
N ASP A 372 5.81 -26.24 -9.60
CA ASP A 372 4.64 -26.86 -9.01
C ASP A 372 3.53 -26.98 -10.07
N ASP A 373 2.74 -28.05 -10.04
CA ASP A 373 1.58 -28.24 -10.91
C ASP A 373 0.38 -27.35 -10.50
N PHE A 374 0.54 -26.53 -9.47
CA PHE A 374 -0.48 -25.68 -8.91
C PHE A 374 0.14 -24.39 -8.32
N VAL A 375 -0.67 -23.34 -8.23
CA VAL A 375 -0.25 -22.11 -7.59
C VAL A 375 -0.50 -22.16 -6.10
N VAL A 376 0.51 -21.81 -5.30
CA VAL A 376 0.44 -21.84 -3.84
C VAL A 376 0.48 -20.44 -3.26
N TYR A 377 -0.51 -20.12 -2.44
CA TYR A 377 -0.50 -18.97 -1.56
C TYR A 377 -0.34 -19.44 -0.11
N TYR A 378 0.63 -18.90 0.60
CA TYR A 378 0.74 -19.09 2.03
C TYR A 378 -0.17 -18.12 2.77
N LYS A 379 -0.73 -18.58 3.88
CA LYS A 379 -1.47 -17.77 4.84
C LYS A 379 -0.57 -17.47 6.01
N LEU A 380 -0.29 -16.19 6.22
CA LEU A 380 0.56 -15.71 7.31
C LEU A 380 -0.27 -15.04 8.38
N LYS A 381 0.14 -15.20 9.62
CA LYS A 381 -0.54 -14.62 10.78
C LYS A 381 0.45 -14.04 11.77
N LEU A 382 0.06 -12.90 12.37
CA LEU A 382 0.74 -12.37 13.55
C LEU A 382 0.32 -13.22 14.75
N LEU A 383 1.32 -13.78 15.43
CA LEU A 383 1.17 -14.53 16.68
C LEU A 383 1.75 -13.71 17.82
N ASN A 384 1.19 -13.90 19.02
CA ASN A 384 1.56 -13.17 20.24
C ASN A 384 1.98 -14.14 21.32
#